data_a3a55f3af7376ae7924caea405194770
#
_entry.id   a3a55f3af7376ae7924caea405194770
#
_cell.length_a   1.000
_cell.length_b   1.000
_cell.length_c   1.000
_cell.angle_alpha   90.00
_cell.angle_beta   90.00
_cell.angle_gamma   90.00
#
_symmetry.space_group_name_H-M   'P 1'
#
loop_
_entity.id
_entity.type
_entity.pdbx_description
1 polymer ?
#
loop_
_entity_poly.entity_id
_entity_poly.type
_entity_poly.pdbx_seq_one_letter_code
_entity_poly.pdbx_strand_id
1 'polypeptide(L)'
;MNILSLGEKIKKLRKEKNMTLKELAGDRITAAQISHIERDKSHTSRELLEYLASQLDVSVDYLLETKEMQSKKLTDNLILQGEILIKCNDLEKAEDQLNEAIKICDEYKVLDNYATCNFLLADINFKKGKYSESVMGYEKALYYFIKNNDKDKLYKCYLNIGKIYMIEEFYKGAILQFEFSEGILNEIQVEDVDIYKDLYSKMAYCYIKLDNNEKSLDYINKMDE
;
A
#
# COMPACT_ATOMS: atom_id res chain seq x y z
N MET A 1 -18.46 -0.14 0.45
CA MET A 1 -18.53 -1.43 1.18
C MET A 1 -18.39 -1.13 2.66
N ASN A 2 -19.22 -1.71 3.55
CA ASN A 2 -19.13 -1.39 4.99
C ASN A 2 -18.19 -2.39 5.66
N ILE A 3 -17.19 -1.88 6.36
CA ILE A 3 -16.27 -2.67 7.18
C ILE A 3 -16.97 -2.96 8.51
N LEU A 4 -17.24 -4.24 8.79
CA LEU A 4 -18.10 -4.67 9.89
C LEU A 4 -17.34 -5.59 10.85
N SER A 5 -17.64 -5.48 12.15
CA SER A 5 -17.22 -6.47 13.15
C SER A 5 -18.00 -7.78 12.99
N LEU A 6 -17.60 -8.83 13.73
CA LEU A 6 -18.33 -10.09 13.77
C LEU A 6 -19.77 -9.90 14.18
N GLY A 7 -20.02 -9.14 15.25
CA GLY A 7 -21.38 -8.89 15.74
C GLY A 7 -22.21 -8.07 14.77
N GLU A 8 -21.60 -7.06 14.13
CA GLU A 8 -22.27 -6.24 13.12
C GLU A 8 -22.65 -7.07 11.87
N LYS A 9 -21.78 -8.00 11.43
CA LYS A 9 -22.08 -8.94 10.34
C LYS A 9 -23.27 -9.83 10.67
N ILE A 10 -23.22 -10.48 11.84
CA ILE A 10 -24.29 -11.38 12.31
C ILE A 10 -25.62 -10.61 12.36
N LYS A 11 -25.60 -9.42 12.97
CA LYS A 11 -26.79 -8.56 13.08
C LYS A 11 -27.35 -8.15 11.71
N LYS A 12 -26.48 -7.79 10.77
CA LYS A 12 -26.84 -7.40 9.40
C LYS A 12 -27.49 -8.57 8.68
N LEU A 13 -26.84 -9.72 8.64
CA LEU A 13 -27.32 -10.93 7.97
C LEU A 13 -28.64 -11.43 8.56
N ARG A 14 -28.74 -11.44 9.89
CA ARG A 14 -30.01 -11.80 10.56
C ARG A 14 -31.16 -10.91 10.13
N LYS A 15 -30.93 -9.58 10.08
CA LYS A 15 -31.95 -8.63 9.65
C LYS A 15 -32.30 -8.80 8.16
N GLU A 16 -31.35 -9.05 7.31
CA GLU A 16 -31.55 -9.31 5.87
C GLU A 16 -32.42 -10.56 5.65
N LYS A 17 -32.27 -11.57 6.53
CA LYS A 17 -33.11 -12.78 6.54
C LYS A 17 -34.43 -12.62 7.33
N ASN A 18 -34.74 -11.41 7.85
CA ASN A 18 -35.90 -11.14 8.68
C ASN A 18 -36.05 -12.04 9.92
N MET A 19 -34.94 -12.58 10.44
CA MET A 19 -34.94 -13.45 11.61
C MET A 19 -34.98 -12.64 12.90
N THR A 20 -35.72 -13.14 13.90
CA THR A 20 -35.65 -12.67 15.27
C THR A 20 -34.40 -13.19 15.97
N LEU A 21 -34.03 -12.60 17.11
CA LEU A 21 -32.92 -13.11 17.95
C LEU A 21 -33.18 -14.56 18.41
N LYS A 22 -34.44 -14.91 18.67
CA LYS A 22 -34.85 -16.25 19.13
C LYS A 22 -34.72 -17.29 18.00
N GLU A 23 -35.11 -16.95 16.79
CA GLU A 23 -34.98 -17.82 15.61
C GLU A 23 -33.51 -18.10 15.29
N LEU A 24 -32.65 -17.07 15.32
CA LEU A 24 -31.20 -17.27 15.12
C LEU A 24 -30.55 -18.07 16.24
N ALA A 25 -31.02 -17.93 17.48
CA ALA A 25 -30.52 -18.67 18.63
C ALA A 25 -30.85 -20.18 18.55
N GLY A 26 -32.03 -20.52 17.99
CA GLY A 26 -32.52 -21.89 17.96
C GLY A 26 -32.55 -22.52 19.35
N ASP A 27 -32.18 -23.79 19.41
CA ASP A 27 -32.05 -24.54 20.66
C ASP A 27 -30.60 -24.58 21.20
N ARG A 28 -29.66 -23.89 20.52
CA ARG A 28 -28.23 -23.93 20.88
C ARG A 28 -27.85 -22.93 21.95
N ILE A 29 -28.42 -21.73 21.91
CA ILE A 29 -28.11 -20.62 22.81
C ILE A 29 -29.36 -19.79 23.08
N THR A 30 -29.26 -18.76 23.94
CA THR A 30 -30.37 -17.85 24.23
C THR A 30 -30.38 -16.63 23.32
N ALA A 31 -31.57 -16.04 23.12
CA ALA A 31 -31.68 -14.76 22.41
C ALA A 31 -30.84 -13.64 23.05
N ALA A 32 -30.65 -13.69 24.37
CA ALA A 32 -29.79 -12.75 25.08
C ALA A 32 -28.30 -12.94 24.69
N GLN A 33 -27.84 -14.17 24.51
CA GLN A 33 -26.46 -14.45 24.05
C GLN A 33 -26.26 -13.96 22.61
N ILE A 34 -27.21 -14.18 21.69
CA ILE A 34 -27.14 -13.59 20.34
C ILE A 34 -27.04 -12.06 20.43
N SER A 35 -27.86 -11.43 21.26
CA SER A 35 -27.81 -9.96 21.45
C SER A 35 -26.45 -9.47 21.99
N HIS A 36 -25.77 -10.26 22.83
CA HIS A 36 -24.42 -9.95 23.30
C HIS A 36 -23.37 -10.14 22.20
N ILE A 37 -23.48 -11.17 21.38
CA ILE A 37 -22.61 -11.40 20.22
C ILE A 37 -22.77 -10.26 19.21
N GLU A 38 -23.99 -9.89 18.86
CA GLU A 38 -24.27 -8.78 17.92
C GLU A 38 -23.72 -7.42 18.38
N ARG A 39 -23.38 -7.28 19.65
CA ARG A 39 -22.75 -6.08 20.24
C ARG A 39 -21.26 -6.26 20.52
N ASP A 40 -20.66 -7.35 20.04
CA ASP A 40 -19.26 -7.70 20.28
C ASP A 40 -18.90 -7.78 21.79
N LYS A 41 -19.86 -8.16 22.65
CA LYS A 41 -19.69 -8.26 24.12
C LYS A 41 -19.40 -9.65 24.62
N SER A 42 -19.34 -10.65 23.76
CA SER A 42 -19.04 -12.03 24.10
C SER A 42 -18.18 -12.69 23.04
N HIS A 43 -17.28 -13.55 23.51
CA HIS A 43 -16.52 -14.42 22.61
C HIS A 43 -17.41 -15.55 22.09
N THR A 44 -17.20 -15.91 20.83
CA THR A 44 -17.95 -16.96 20.15
C THR A 44 -17.02 -18.15 19.92
N SER A 45 -17.40 -19.35 20.39
CA SER A 45 -16.66 -20.57 20.10
C SER A 45 -16.72 -20.90 18.61
N ARG A 46 -15.76 -21.72 18.14
CA ARG A 46 -15.75 -22.16 16.73
C ARG A 46 -17.02 -22.92 16.36
N GLU A 47 -17.48 -23.81 17.22
CA GLU A 47 -18.72 -24.56 17.02
C GLU A 47 -19.95 -23.65 16.90
N LEU A 48 -20.00 -22.58 17.71
CA LEU A 48 -21.08 -21.60 17.64
C LEU A 48 -20.99 -20.76 16.38
N LEU A 49 -19.78 -20.41 15.92
CA LEU A 49 -19.58 -19.72 14.63
C LEU A 49 -20.03 -20.59 13.45
N GLU A 50 -19.72 -21.89 13.46
CA GLU A 50 -20.17 -22.84 12.45
C GLU A 50 -21.70 -22.94 12.42
N TYR A 51 -22.33 -23.00 13.60
CA TYR A 51 -23.79 -22.96 13.72
C TYR A 51 -24.37 -21.66 13.14
N LEU A 52 -23.87 -20.49 13.56
CA LEU A 52 -24.36 -19.20 13.11
C LEU A 52 -24.14 -19.00 11.59
N ALA A 53 -23.00 -19.41 11.07
CA ALA A 53 -22.69 -19.38 9.65
C ALA A 53 -23.70 -20.21 8.83
N SER A 54 -24.03 -21.43 9.31
CA SER A 54 -25.04 -22.28 8.71
C SER A 54 -26.43 -21.64 8.73
N GLN A 55 -26.86 -21.03 9.85
CA GLN A 55 -28.16 -20.37 9.95
C GLN A 55 -28.26 -19.12 9.06
N LEU A 56 -27.14 -18.42 8.90
CA LEU A 56 -27.05 -17.18 8.12
C LEU A 56 -26.70 -17.41 6.65
N ASP A 57 -26.42 -18.68 6.25
CA ASP A 57 -26.08 -19.10 4.89
C ASP A 57 -24.83 -18.38 4.35
N VAL A 58 -23.79 -18.34 5.21
CA VAL A 58 -22.49 -17.77 4.89
C VAL A 58 -21.37 -18.72 5.33
N SER A 59 -20.16 -18.49 4.83
CA SER A 59 -18.99 -19.25 5.30
C SER A 59 -18.54 -18.76 6.69
N VAL A 60 -17.92 -19.65 7.45
CA VAL A 60 -17.27 -19.29 8.73
C VAL A 60 -16.16 -18.26 8.50
N ASP A 61 -15.40 -18.39 7.40
CA ASP A 61 -14.34 -17.45 7.04
C ASP A 61 -14.88 -16.03 6.83
N TYR A 62 -16.06 -15.86 6.23
CA TYR A 62 -16.70 -14.57 6.13
C TYR A 62 -16.98 -13.95 7.50
N LEU A 63 -17.45 -14.73 8.46
CA LEU A 63 -17.71 -14.26 9.82
C LEU A 63 -16.41 -13.91 10.55
N LEU A 64 -15.36 -14.73 10.38
CA LEU A 64 -14.05 -14.54 11.03
C LEU A 64 -13.22 -13.39 10.44
N GLU A 65 -13.57 -12.91 9.23
CA GLU A 65 -12.85 -11.83 8.61
C GLU A 65 -12.90 -10.55 9.45
N THR A 66 -11.77 -10.15 9.99
CA THR A 66 -11.64 -8.96 10.87
C THR A 66 -11.84 -7.65 10.11
N LYS A 67 -12.08 -6.54 10.83
CA LYS A 67 -12.13 -5.20 10.21
C LYS A 67 -10.84 -4.85 9.50
N GLU A 68 -9.70 -5.26 10.04
CA GLU A 68 -8.38 -5.08 9.45
C GLU A 68 -8.25 -5.84 8.11
N MET A 69 -8.69 -7.11 8.07
CA MET A 69 -8.68 -7.91 6.84
C MET A 69 -9.60 -7.30 5.76
N GLN A 70 -10.77 -6.84 6.15
CA GLN A 70 -11.71 -6.20 5.22
C GLN A 70 -11.16 -4.87 4.70
N SER A 71 -10.59 -4.04 5.59
CA SER A 71 -9.97 -2.76 5.19
C SER A 71 -8.78 -2.98 4.27
N LYS A 72 -7.95 -3.99 4.54
CA LYS A 72 -6.84 -4.34 3.66
C LYS A 72 -7.32 -4.74 2.28
N LYS A 73 -8.29 -5.64 2.15
CA LYS A 73 -8.87 -6.03 0.86
C LYS A 73 -9.48 -4.85 0.10
N LEU A 74 -10.17 -3.95 0.81
CA LEU A 74 -10.76 -2.78 0.20
C LEU A 74 -9.70 -1.82 -0.33
N THR A 75 -8.67 -1.56 0.48
CA THR A 75 -7.57 -0.67 0.08
C THR A 75 -6.70 -1.28 -1.01
N ASP A 76 -6.47 -2.62 -1.02
CA ASP A 76 -5.80 -3.32 -2.12
C ASP A 76 -6.54 -3.09 -3.45
N ASN A 77 -7.88 -3.17 -3.45
CA ASN A 77 -8.70 -2.90 -4.64
C ASN A 77 -8.61 -1.43 -5.10
N LEU A 78 -8.66 -0.48 -4.16
CA LEU A 78 -8.53 0.95 -4.49
C LEU A 78 -7.14 1.28 -5.05
N ILE A 79 -6.09 0.68 -4.51
CA ILE A 79 -4.72 0.82 -5.01
C ILE A 79 -4.64 0.26 -6.44
N LEU A 80 -5.15 -0.94 -6.68
CA LEU A 80 -5.14 -1.53 -8.03
C LEU A 80 -5.89 -0.65 -9.04
N GLN A 81 -7.04 -0.10 -8.67
CA GLN A 81 -7.77 0.85 -9.50
C GLN A 81 -6.95 2.12 -9.77
N GLY A 82 -6.30 2.65 -8.73
CA GLY A 82 -5.40 3.80 -8.86
C GLY A 82 -4.24 3.54 -9.82
N GLU A 83 -3.58 2.38 -9.72
CA GLU A 83 -2.50 1.98 -10.64
C GLU A 83 -2.97 1.87 -12.10
N ILE A 84 -4.16 1.29 -12.33
CA ILE A 84 -4.75 1.21 -13.67
C ILE A 84 -5.01 2.62 -14.22
N LEU A 85 -5.60 3.50 -13.41
CA LEU A 85 -5.88 4.89 -13.82
C LEU A 85 -4.60 5.68 -14.11
N ILE A 86 -3.53 5.47 -13.33
CA ILE A 86 -2.21 6.07 -13.60
C ILE A 86 -1.67 5.62 -14.97
N LYS A 87 -1.81 4.31 -15.29
CA LYS A 87 -1.40 3.76 -16.60
C LYS A 87 -2.24 4.33 -17.75
N CYS A 88 -3.52 4.58 -17.51
CA CYS A 88 -4.42 5.23 -18.46
C CYS A 88 -4.24 6.75 -18.53
N ASN A 89 -3.33 7.32 -17.73
CA ASN A 89 -3.10 8.76 -17.60
C ASN A 89 -4.32 9.57 -17.08
N ASP A 90 -5.28 8.92 -16.42
CA ASP A 90 -6.40 9.57 -15.71
C ASP A 90 -5.96 9.89 -14.27
N LEU A 91 -5.08 10.88 -14.14
CA LEU A 91 -4.38 11.19 -12.89
C LEU A 91 -5.31 11.75 -11.81
N GLU A 92 -6.40 12.43 -12.20
CA GLU A 92 -7.34 13.01 -11.23
C GLU A 92 -8.14 11.90 -10.54
N LYS A 93 -8.72 10.98 -11.30
CA LYS A 93 -9.44 9.85 -10.70
C LYS A 93 -8.52 8.92 -9.91
N ALA A 94 -7.27 8.72 -10.37
CA ALA A 94 -6.29 7.96 -9.63
C ALA A 94 -6.02 8.57 -8.24
N GLU A 95 -5.84 9.90 -8.20
CA GLU A 95 -5.63 10.64 -6.96
C GLU A 95 -6.82 10.51 -6.01
N ASP A 96 -8.05 10.57 -6.51
CA ASP A 96 -9.27 10.39 -5.71
C ASP A 96 -9.34 8.99 -5.09
N GLN A 97 -9.08 7.92 -5.87
CA GLN A 97 -9.07 6.54 -5.39
C GLN A 97 -7.99 6.32 -4.31
N LEU A 98 -6.79 6.82 -4.53
CA LEU A 98 -5.68 6.68 -3.57
C LEU A 98 -5.92 7.48 -2.29
N ASN A 99 -6.52 8.66 -2.38
CA ASN A 99 -6.90 9.46 -1.21
C ASN A 99 -8.03 8.79 -0.40
N GLU A 100 -8.97 8.10 -1.05
CA GLU A 100 -9.97 7.28 -0.37
C GLU A 100 -9.28 6.10 0.36
N ALA A 101 -8.35 5.42 -0.31
CA ALA A 101 -7.58 4.34 0.30
C ALA A 101 -6.78 4.83 1.53
N ILE A 102 -6.13 5.99 1.45
CA ILE A 102 -5.39 6.59 2.58
C ILE A 102 -6.27 6.79 3.80
N LYS A 103 -7.49 7.30 3.62
CA LYS A 103 -8.43 7.51 4.74
C LYS A 103 -8.76 6.20 5.45
N ILE A 104 -9.01 5.14 4.68
CA ILE A 104 -9.28 3.80 5.22
C ILE A 104 -8.02 3.25 5.92
N CYS A 105 -6.85 3.38 5.28
CA CYS A 105 -5.58 2.93 5.87
C CYS A 105 -5.30 3.61 7.21
N ASP A 106 -5.61 4.89 7.33
CA ASP A 106 -5.40 5.66 8.56
C ASP A 106 -6.37 5.24 9.67
N GLU A 107 -7.64 5.03 9.33
CA GLU A 107 -8.69 4.59 10.26
C GLU A 107 -8.41 3.19 10.82
N TYR A 108 -8.03 2.24 9.95
CA TYR A 108 -7.83 0.83 10.32
C TYR A 108 -6.36 0.42 10.48
N LYS A 109 -5.42 1.36 10.38
CA LYS A 109 -3.97 1.16 10.58
C LYS A 109 -3.34 0.15 9.59
N VAL A 110 -3.79 0.17 8.34
CA VAL A 110 -3.23 -0.65 7.25
C VAL A 110 -1.98 0.05 6.70
N LEU A 111 -0.86 -0.08 7.42
CA LEU A 111 0.35 0.73 7.19
C LEU A 111 1.02 0.46 5.85
N ASP A 112 1.03 -0.80 5.37
CA ASP A 112 1.65 -1.18 4.10
C ASP A 112 0.94 -0.49 2.91
N ASN A 113 -0.39 -0.52 2.93
CA ASN A 113 -1.20 0.10 1.90
C ASN A 113 -1.13 1.64 1.98
N TYR A 114 -1.01 2.19 3.19
CA TYR A 114 -0.76 3.62 3.39
C TYR A 114 0.55 4.06 2.71
N ALA A 115 1.63 3.30 2.90
CA ALA A 115 2.91 3.57 2.25
C ALA A 115 2.81 3.49 0.72
N THR A 116 2.15 2.44 0.22
CA THR A 116 1.94 2.25 -1.22
C THR A 116 1.12 3.38 -1.83
N CYS A 117 0.06 3.85 -1.17
CA CYS A 117 -0.72 5.00 -1.63
C CYS A 117 0.12 6.30 -1.69
N ASN A 118 0.94 6.58 -0.65
CA ASN A 118 1.82 7.75 -0.66
C ASN A 118 2.86 7.68 -1.79
N PHE A 119 3.41 6.49 -2.07
CA PHE A 119 4.31 6.27 -3.19
C PHE A 119 3.63 6.58 -4.54
N LEU A 120 2.44 6.03 -4.77
CA LEU A 120 1.69 6.25 -6.03
C LEU A 120 1.21 7.71 -6.18
N LEU A 121 0.81 8.38 -5.10
CA LEU A 121 0.51 9.80 -5.11
C LEU A 121 1.74 10.65 -5.41
N ALA A 122 2.92 10.24 -4.93
CA ALA A 122 4.18 10.88 -5.30
C ALA A 122 4.48 10.74 -6.79
N ASP A 123 4.23 9.55 -7.39
CA ASP A 123 4.34 9.35 -8.84
C ASP A 123 3.37 10.26 -9.63
N ILE A 124 2.13 10.42 -9.15
CA ILE A 124 1.16 11.34 -9.75
C ILE A 124 1.66 12.78 -9.66
N ASN A 125 2.14 13.22 -8.50
CA ASN A 125 2.68 14.56 -8.31
C ASN A 125 3.90 14.81 -9.19
N PHE A 126 4.78 13.83 -9.35
CA PHE A 126 5.90 13.89 -10.28
C PHE A 126 5.42 14.14 -11.72
N LYS A 127 4.45 13.35 -12.19
CA LYS A 127 3.86 13.52 -13.54
C LYS A 127 3.18 14.88 -13.74
N LYS A 128 2.63 15.46 -12.65
CA LYS A 128 2.02 16.81 -12.65
C LYS A 128 3.05 17.93 -12.53
N GLY A 129 4.35 17.63 -12.40
CA GLY A 129 5.42 18.62 -12.18
C GLY A 129 5.43 19.25 -10.78
N LYS A 130 4.71 18.65 -9.81
CA LYS A 130 4.67 19.07 -8.42
C LYS A 130 5.80 18.39 -7.65
N TYR A 131 7.04 18.81 -7.90
CA TYR A 131 8.23 18.11 -7.44
C TYR A 131 8.37 18.08 -5.92
N SER A 132 8.08 19.19 -5.25
CA SER A 132 8.16 19.27 -3.79
C SER A 132 7.18 18.31 -3.10
N GLU A 133 5.91 18.27 -3.54
CA GLU A 133 4.89 17.35 -3.02
C GLU A 133 5.22 15.88 -3.35
N SER A 134 5.87 15.66 -4.50
CA SER A 134 6.32 14.32 -4.88
C SER A 134 7.42 13.81 -3.93
N VAL A 135 8.45 14.61 -3.65
CA VAL A 135 9.51 14.25 -2.69
C VAL A 135 8.90 13.95 -1.33
N MET A 136 8.03 14.82 -0.81
CA MET A 136 7.35 14.59 0.48
C MET A 136 6.55 13.28 0.51
N GLY A 137 5.92 12.91 -0.61
CA GLY A 137 5.18 11.65 -0.73
C GLY A 137 6.09 10.43 -0.66
N TYR A 138 7.21 10.46 -1.41
CA TYR A 138 8.21 9.38 -1.35
C TYR A 138 8.86 9.27 0.05
N GLU A 139 9.19 10.38 0.71
CA GLU A 139 9.75 10.38 2.06
C GLU A 139 8.79 9.75 3.08
N LYS A 140 7.48 10.04 2.99
CA LYS A 140 6.47 9.37 3.81
C LYS A 140 6.42 7.86 3.55
N ALA A 141 6.51 7.45 2.29
CA ALA A 141 6.53 6.04 1.92
C ALA A 141 7.80 5.33 2.42
N LEU A 142 8.98 5.97 2.30
CA LEU A 142 10.26 5.46 2.75
C LEU A 142 10.23 5.01 4.22
N TYR A 143 9.64 5.81 5.11
CA TYR A 143 9.56 5.47 6.54
C TYR A 143 8.96 4.08 6.78
N TYR A 144 7.88 3.75 6.07
CA TYR A 144 7.20 2.47 6.21
C TYR A 144 7.90 1.34 5.47
N PHE A 145 8.45 1.60 4.28
CA PHE A 145 9.19 0.59 3.52
C PHE A 145 10.48 0.17 4.23
N ILE A 146 11.18 1.10 4.91
CA ILE A 146 12.31 0.78 5.78
C ILE A 146 11.86 -0.14 6.92
N LYS A 147 10.76 0.22 7.61
CA LYS A 147 10.24 -0.55 8.74
C LYS A 147 9.84 -1.96 8.35
N ASN A 148 9.27 -2.13 7.16
CA ASN A 148 8.80 -3.43 6.65
C ASN A 148 9.86 -4.17 5.84
N ASN A 149 11.06 -3.59 5.67
CA ASN A 149 12.14 -4.14 4.85
C ASN A 149 11.71 -4.43 3.38
N ASP A 150 10.82 -3.57 2.82
CA ASP A 150 10.38 -3.65 1.42
C ASP A 150 11.43 -2.98 0.50
N LYS A 151 12.50 -3.72 0.22
CA LYS A 151 13.64 -3.22 -0.53
C LYS A 151 13.29 -2.87 -1.97
N ASP A 152 12.35 -3.59 -2.58
CA ASP A 152 11.88 -3.33 -3.95
C ASP A 152 11.24 -1.94 -4.11
N LYS A 153 10.52 -1.48 -3.09
CA LYS A 153 9.94 -0.14 -3.10
C LYS A 153 10.92 0.91 -2.57
N LEU A 154 11.83 0.53 -1.68
CA LEU A 154 12.86 1.43 -1.16
C LEU A 154 13.75 1.99 -2.28
N TYR A 155 14.35 1.13 -3.12
CA TYR A 155 15.23 1.63 -4.18
C TYR A 155 14.49 2.53 -5.17
N LYS A 156 13.20 2.22 -5.45
CA LYS A 156 12.36 3.05 -6.34
C LYS A 156 12.10 4.43 -5.75
N CYS A 157 11.88 4.55 -4.44
CA CYS A 157 11.73 5.84 -3.79
C CYS A 157 12.99 6.70 -3.96
N TYR A 158 14.15 6.14 -3.60
CA TYR A 158 15.44 6.85 -3.75
C TYR A 158 15.73 7.21 -5.21
N LEU A 159 15.51 6.28 -6.13
CA LEU A 159 15.68 6.52 -7.57
C LEU A 159 14.80 7.70 -8.05
N ASN A 160 13.53 7.75 -7.62
CA ASN A 160 12.60 8.79 -8.05
C ASN A 160 12.90 10.14 -7.39
N ILE A 161 13.29 10.18 -6.12
CA ILE A 161 13.76 11.41 -5.47
C ILE A 161 15.02 11.92 -6.18
N GLY A 162 15.97 11.04 -6.52
CA GLY A 162 17.17 11.38 -7.28
C GLY A 162 16.84 11.98 -8.65
N LYS A 163 15.84 11.43 -9.37
CA LYS A 163 15.35 12.00 -10.64
C LYS A 163 14.79 13.41 -10.46
N ILE A 164 14.04 13.67 -9.39
CA ILE A 164 13.51 15.00 -9.09
C ILE A 164 14.65 15.98 -8.83
N TYR A 165 15.61 15.61 -7.98
CA TYR A 165 16.76 16.46 -7.69
C TYR A 165 17.62 16.74 -8.94
N MET A 166 17.71 15.77 -9.84
CA MET A 166 18.39 15.96 -11.14
C MET A 166 17.67 16.99 -12.02
N ILE A 167 16.32 16.96 -12.05
CA ILE A 167 15.49 17.91 -12.80
C ILE A 167 15.63 19.31 -12.20
N GLU A 168 15.68 19.42 -10.86
CA GLU A 168 15.87 20.68 -10.14
C GLU A 168 17.34 21.14 -10.08
N GLU A 169 18.22 20.49 -10.84
CA GLU A 169 19.66 20.77 -10.95
C GLU A 169 20.43 20.63 -9.64
N PHE A 170 19.86 19.98 -8.64
CA PHE A 170 20.52 19.65 -7.37
C PHE A 170 21.33 18.35 -7.52
N TYR A 171 22.35 18.37 -8.39
CA TYR A 171 23.08 17.18 -8.82
C TYR A 171 23.77 16.42 -7.68
N LYS A 172 24.33 17.13 -6.67
CA LYS A 172 24.93 16.46 -5.50
C LYS A 172 23.91 15.69 -4.67
N GLY A 173 22.72 16.25 -4.50
CA GLY A 173 21.61 15.57 -3.84
C GLY A 173 21.11 14.39 -4.65
N ALA A 174 21.01 14.52 -5.98
CA ALA A 174 20.61 13.46 -6.88
C ALA A 174 21.58 12.25 -6.80
N ILE A 175 22.88 12.49 -6.83
CA ILE A 175 23.92 11.44 -6.70
C ILE A 175 23.73 10.68 -5.40
N LEU A 176 23.58 11.37 -4.27
CA LEU A 176 23.38 10.72 -2.98
C LEU A 176 22.15 9.77 -2.98
N GLN A 177 21.05 10.20 -3.58
CA GLN A 177 19.84 9.36 -3.69
C GLN A 177 20.07 8.16 -4.60
N PHE A 178 20.79 8.33 -5.69
CA PHE A 178 21.16 7.23 -6.59
C PHE A 178 22.12 6.25 -5.93
N GLU A 179 23.06 6.70 -5.11
CA GLU A 179 23.95 5.84 -4.32
C GLU A 179 23.16 4.98 -3.30
N PHE A 180 22.15 5.53 -2.64
CA PHE A 180 21.25 4.74 -1.79
C PHE A 180 20.47 3.71 -2.59
N SER A 181 19.98 4.08 -3.78
CA SER A 181 19.28 3.16 -4.68
C SER A 181 20.20 2.02 -5.14
N GLU A 182 21.44 2.32 -5.56
CA GLU A 182 22.47 1.34 -5.96
C GLU A 182 22.77 0.36 -4.82
N GLY A 183 22.98 0.88 -3.60
CA GLY A 183 23.25 0.04 -2.43
C GLY A 183 22.14 -0.98 -2.15
N ILE A 184 20.88 -0.57 -2.28
CA ILE A 184 19.74 -1.47 -2.11
C ILE A 184 19.65 -2.49 -3.25
N LEU A 185 19.81 -2.06 -4.50
CA LEU A 185 19.81 -2.96 -5.66
C LEU A 185 20.88 -4.05 -5.53
N ASN A 186 22.09 -3.70 -5.09
CA ASN A 186 23.17 -4.65 -4.83
C ASN A 186 22.82 -5.62 -3.70
N GLU A 187 22.16 -5.14 -2.65
CA GLU A 187 21.75 -5.97 -1.51
C GLU A 187 20.70 -7.01 -1.88
N ILE A 188 19.76 -6.67 -2.76
CA ILE A 188 18.72 -7.61 -3.26
C ILE A 188 19.16 -8.42 -4.46
N GLN A 189 20.38 -8.18 -4.95
CA GLN A 189 20.98 -8.91 -6.09
C GLN A 189 20.10 -8.92 -7.33
N VAL A 190 19.64 -7.72 -7.76
CA VAL A 190 18.83 -7.59 -8.98
C VAL A 190 19.66 -8.04 -10.19
N GLU A 191 19.13 -8.99 -10.95
CA GLU A 191 19.77 -9.50 -12.16
C GLU A 191 19.49 -8.64 -13.41
N ASP A 192 18.56 -7.71 -13.33
CA ASP A 192 18.15 -6.85 -14.44
C ASP A 192 19.19 -5.75 -14.68
N VAL A 193 20.04 -6.00 -15.66
CA VAL A 193 21.13 -5.09 -16.07
C VAL A 193 20.60 -3.73 -16.54
N ASP A 194 19.39 -3.66 -17.12
CA ASP A 194 18.84 -2.42 -17.62
C ASP A 194 18.52 -1.43 -16.49
N ILE A 195 18.18 -1.93 -15.32
CA ILE A 195 17.97 -1.09 -14.12
C ILE A 195 19.27 -0.39 -13.71
N TYR A 196 20.39 -1.12 -13.70
CA TYR A 196 21.68 -0.55 -13.38
C TYR A 196 22.17 0.43 -14.45
N LYS A 197 22.00 0.11 -15.73
CA LYS A 197 22.35 1.01 -16.84
C LYS A 197 21.57 2.33 -16.76
N ASP A 198 20.28 2.25 -16.48
CA ASP A 198 19.43 3.45 -16.29
C ASP A 198 19.94 4.30 -15.10
N LEU A 199 20.29 3.65 -13.98
CA LEU A 199 20.82 4.32 -12.80
C LEU A 199 22.19 4.97 -13.08
N TYR A 200 23.13 4.20 -13.65
CA TYR A 200 24.49 4.67 -13.94
C TYR A 200 24.52 5.79 -14.96
N SER A 201 23.64 5.76 -15.96
CA SER A 201 23.50 6.85 -16.93
C SER A 201 23.13 8.18 -16.25
N LYS A 202 22.24 8.14 -15.24
CA LYS A 202 21.84 9.33 -14.49
C LYS A 202 22.97 9.83 -13.57
N MET A 203 23.70 8.91 -12.95
CA MET A 203 24.85 9.26 -12.12
C MET A 203 25.96 9.88 -12.97
N ALA A 204 26.29 9.29 -14.12
CA ALA A 204 27.25 9.84 -15.07
C ALA A 204 26.85 11.26 -15.52
N TYR A 205 25.58 11.45 -15.87
CA TYR A 205 25.04 12.77 -16.22
C TYR A 205 25.23 13.79 -15.10
N CYS A 206 24.91 13.44 -13.85
CA CYS A 206 25.09 14.33 -12.72
C CYS A 206 26.56 14.71 -12.51
N TYR A 207 27.50 13.76 -12.67
CA TYR A 207 28.93 14.04 -12.57
C TYR A 207 29.45 14.92 -13.71
N ILE A 208 28.94 14.77 -14.93
CA ILE A 208 29.24 15.71 -16.04
C ILE A 208 28.81 17.14 -15.67
N LYS A 209 27.60 17.29 -15.10
CA LYS A 209 27.08 18.60 -14.67
C LYS A 209 27.86 19.23 -13.52
N LEU A 210 28.60 18.44 -12.80
CA LEU A 210 29.51 18.89 -11.70
C LEU A 210 30.97 19.02 -12.16
N ASP A 211 31.24 18.97 -13.47
CA ASP A 211 32.59 19.01 -14.08
C ASP A 211 33.54 17.92 -13.55
N ASN A 212 32.97 16.79 -13.05
CA ASN A 212 33.74 15.64 -12.57
C ASN A 212 33.80 14.54 -13.65
N ASN A 213 34.65 14.74 -14.64
CA ASN A 213 34.76 13.86 -15.79
C ASN A 213 35.32 12.48 -15.43
N GLU A 214 36.16 12.37 -14.40
CA GLU A 214 36.74 11.10 -13.94
C GLU A 214 35.63 10.17 -13.44
N LYS A 215 34.83 10.61 -12.46
CA LYS A 215 33.71 9.81 -11.95
C LYS A 215 32.63 9.55 -12.99
N SER A 216 32.40 10.49 -13.92
CA SER A 216 31.45 10.26 -15.01
C SER A 216 31.90 9.07 -15.88
N LEU A 217 33.19 9.02 -16.24
CA LEU A 217 33.76 7.90 -17.02
C LEU A 217 33.65 6.56 -16.27
N ASP A 218 33.87 6.55 -14.95
CA ASP A 218 33.70 5.36 -14.13
C ASP A 218 32.30 4.76 -14.25
N TYR A 219 31.25 5.61 -14.15
CA TYR A 219 29.88 5.15 -14.29
C TYR A 219 29.49 4.78 -15.73
N ILE A 220 30.08 5.42 -16.74
CA ILE A 220 29.90 5.01 -18.14
C ILE A 220 30.50 3.61 -18.36
N ASN A 221 31.69 3.34 -17.84
CA ASN A 221 32.30 2.02 -17.96
C ASN A 221 31.49 0.92 -17.26
N LYS A 222 30.91 1.21 -16.10
CA LYS A 222 30.01 0.27 -15.41
C LYS A 222 28.75 -0.10 -16.21
N MET A 223 28.35 0.67 -17.21
CA MET A 223 27.20 0.32 -18.07
C MET A 223 27.56 -0.74 -19.12
N ASP A 224 28.85 -0.93 -19.41
CA ASP A 224 29.33 -1.89 -20.41
C ASP A 224 29.73 -3.25 -19.78
N GLU A 225 29.79 -3.32 -18.45
CA GLU A 225 30.01 -4.54 -17.66
C GLU A 225 28.72 -5.32 -17.45
#